data_c2a648ba91c4cb76210cb0ddf96badf2
#
_entry.id   c2a648ba91c4cb76210cb0ddf96badf2
#
_cell.length_a   1.000
_cell.length_b   1.000
_cell.length_c   1.000
_cell.angle_alpha   90.00
_cell.angle_beta   90.00
_cell.angle_gamma   90.00
#
_symmetry.space_group_name_H-M   'P 1'
#
loop_
_entity.id
_entity.type
_entity.pdbx_description
1 polymer ?
#
loop_
_entity_poly.entity_id
_entity_poly.type
_entity_poly.pdbx_seq_one_letter_code
_entity_poly.pdbx_strand_id
1 'polypeptide(L)'
;MHPRCWALRTRKLAQISFLGLLVSTLSAQVGESRGRGFGFPEDWTHHRIKFSSAMLHQHPEIAVREPRAAIQLYKEALALSKPRLLNPPSAPDFNAPASHPDWSITLGTGRVAFGMYPAKWNSDPSLPITSANCTSDFVIYGLNVAGATGGQPGMIGLYNLYSGTAPFLCTGGQPFVLFSYNTTTVANGAIRTSPVLSQDGKKVAFIETVVNNPKTTIFHVLTIPAIGSNGTTAKSVAPPAGKMTSLTIVANSDTRSSPWIDYPSDTAYVAADDGKLYKIHPVFSGTPALVTGAPWPITLKLNSVFTSPVLDVNGDVYLGAGNGNLYTTNVNSLTPVVTFHAVGSGTPNAGILDSPLLDSGNSVFAISSNDANTSHSAVVVQMATTTLTEKARINIGQGSNSGTTVNLYDGDFDNNFTTPGSGHLLVCGTAAASTIPATYMLPFNSSGNLTSATPNNVSTSNAARCGPVTEFFNQNIGASGTDFFFWSVTQACNDGTNGCILSLANGVAGPNSPKEFGGASGIIVDNNSTSGQAHSIYFSTEGSPLNAVKLTQDLLN
;
A
#
# COMPACT_ATOMS: atom_id res chain seq x y z
N MET A 1 19.48 3.00 48.04
CA MET A 1 19.42 2.61 46.60
C MET A 1 18.20 1.74 46.38
N HIS A 2 17.21 2.24 45.62
CA HIS A 2 15.92 1.55 45.47
C HIS A 2 16.02 0.41 44.45
N PRO A 3 15.55 -0.81 44.74
CA PRO A 3 15.66 -1.97 43.84
C PRO A 3 14.88 -1.78 42.51
N ARG A 4 13.98 -0.81 42.41
CA ARG A 4 13.20 -0.53 41.20
C ARG A 4 14.02 0.05 40.03
N CYS A 5 15.14 0.72 40.28
CA CYS A 5 16.00 1.27 39.21
C CYS A 5 16.82 0.19 38.47
N TRP A 6 17.14 -0.92 39.14
CA TRP A 6 17.95 -2.00 38.56
C TRP A 6 17.12 -2.87 37.60
N ALA A 7 15.86 -3.13 37.93
CA ALA A 7 14.97 -3.92 37.09
C ALA A 7 14.61 -3.23 35.75
N LEU A 8 14.53 -1.88 35.74
CA LEU A 8 14.30 -1.12 34.49
C LEU A 8 15.54 -1.09 33.57
N ARG A 9 16.75 -1.02 34.15
CA ARG A 9 17.98 -1.05 33.34
C ARG A 9 18.26 -2.42 32.74
N THR A 10 18.01 -3.49 33.47
CA THR A 10 18.19 -4.85 32.95
C THR A 10 17.18 -5.22 31.87
N ARG A 11 15.93 -4.74 31.97
CA ARG A 11 14.93 -4.95 30.89
C ARG A 11 15.29 -4.19 29.62
N LYS A 12 15.78 -2.95 29.68
CA LYS A 12 16.22 -2.18 28.52
C LYS A 12 17.45 -2.81 27.83
N LEU A 13 18.40 -3.32 28.58
CA LEU A 13 19.57 -4.02 28.03
C LEU A 13 19.18 -5.36 27.38
N ALA A 14 18.25 -6.12 27.96
CA ALA A 14 17.74 -7.34 27.36
C ALA A 14 16.96 -7.09 26.07
N GLN A 15 16.19 -6.00 26.00
CA GLN A 15 15.47 -5.61 24.77
C GLN A 15 16.42 -5.21 23.64
N ILE A 16 17.47 -4.46 23.95
CA ILE A 16 18.49 -4.07 22.96
C ILE A 16 19.29 -5.30 22.47
N SER A 17 19.60 -6.24 23.37
CA SER A 17 20.28 -7.49 23.00
C SER A 17 19.38 -8.41 22.16
N PHE A 18 18.08 -8.46 22.43
CA PHE A 18 17.14 -9.25 21.66
C PHE A 18 16.90 -8.66 20.26
N LEU A 19 16.83 -7.32 20.16
CA LEU A 19 16.72 -6.64 18.88
C LEU A 19 17.98 -6.81 18.03
N GLY A 20 19.18 -6.75 18.66
CA GLY A 20 20.45 -7.05 17.99
C GLY A 20 20.51 -8.50 17.48
N LEU A 21 19.92 -9.46 18.21
CA LEU A 21 19.81 -10.86 17.80
C LEU A 21 18.78 -11.02 16.66
N LEU A 22 17.66 -10.31 16.71
CA LEU A 22 16.64 -10.34 15.63
C LEU A 22 17.20 -9.75 14.32
N VAL A 23 17.92 -8.65 14.39
CA VAL A 23 18.60 -8.07 13.23
C VAL A 23 19.67 -9.04 12.70
N SER A 24 20.43 -9.71 13.58
CA SER A 24 21.44 -10.70 13.17
C SER A 24 20.81 -11.99 12.61
N THR A 25 19.64 -12.41 13.09
CA THR A 25 18.93 -13.59 12.54
C THR A 25 18.19 -13.27 11.24
N LEU A 26 17.63 -12.06 11.08
CA LEU A 26 17.17 -11.59 9.77
C LEU A 26 18.32 -11.55 8.74
N SER A 27 19.50 -11.12 9.17
CA SER A 27 20.71 -11.10 8.33
C SER A 27 21.18 -12.51 7.94
N ALA A 28 20.99 -13.50 8.79
CA ALA A 28 21.45 -14.88 8.55
C ALA A 28 20.53 -15.69 7.64
N GLN A 29 19.26 -15.30 7.48
CA GLN A 29 18.32 -15.95 6.55
C GLN A 29 18.36 -15.38 5.13
N VAL A 30 18.98 -14.22 4.94
CA VAL A 30 19.22 -13.65 3.61
C VAL A 30 20.53 -14.25 3.08
N GLY A 31 20.43 -15.41 2.46
CA GLY A 31 21.56 -16.12 1.87
C GLY A 31 22.36 -15.22 0.92
N GLU A 32 23.68 -15.40 0.92
CA GLU A 32 24.67 -14.68 0.13
C GLU A 32 24.22 -14.40 -1.30
N SER A 33 23.81 -13.17 -1.58
CA SER A 33 23.66 -12.65 -2.92
C SER A 33 24.48 -11.39 -3.07
N ARG A 34 25.69 -11.56 -3.55
CA ARG A 34 26.58 -10.46 -3.96
C ARG A 34 25.90 -9.64 -5.06
N GLY A 35 25.48 -8.40 -4.74
CA GLY A 35 25.08 -7.43 -5.75
C GLY A 35 24.05 -6.37 -5.36
N ARG A 36 23.07 -6.68 -4.54
CA ARG A 36 22.17 -5.69 -3.93
C ARG A 36 22.28 -5.83 -2.42
N GLY A 37 22.52 -4.73 -1.71
CA GLY A 37 22.58 -4.70 -0.25
C GLY A 37 21.26 -5.15 0.39
N PHE A 38 21.21 -5.22 1.71
CA PHE A 38 19.98 -5.38 2.45
C PHE A 38 19.01 -4.26 2.06
N GLY A 39 17.72 -4.57 1.99
CA GLY A 39 16.70 -3.61 1.66
C GLY A 39 15.32 -4.16 1.98
N PHE A 40 14.30 -3.33 1.75
CA PHE A 40 12.91 -3.65 2.04
C PHE A 40 12.02 -3.30 0.85
N PRO A 41 11.05 -4.17 0.53
CA PRO A 41 10.01 -3.82 -0.42
C PRO A 41 9.03 -2.84 0.24
N GLU A 42 8.61 -1.84 -0.52
CA GLU A 42 7.48 -0.98 -0.22
C GLU A 42 6.42 -1.23 -1.28
N ASP A 43 5.34 -1.86 -0.90
CA ASP A 43 4.22 -2.18 -1.77
C ASP A 43 2.89 -2.10 -1.02
N TRP A 44 1.77 -2.34 -1.69
CA TRP A 44 0.45 -2.18 -1.11
C TRP A 44 0.21 -3.08 0.11
N THR A 45 0.82 -4.24 0.22
CA THR A 45 0.63 -5.17 1.34
C THR A 45 1.10 -4.59 2.65
N HIS A 46 2.11 -3.72 2.63
CA HIS A 46 2.67 -3.06 3.80
C HIS A 46 1.77 -1.95 4.35
N HIS A 47 0.78 -1.51 3.61
CA HIS A 47 -0.12 -0.42 4.01
C HIS A 47 -1.42 -0.88 4.65
N ARG A 48 -1.71 -2.18 4.64
CA ARG A 48 -3.03 -2.72 5.04
C ARG A 48 -3.11 -3.18 6.49
N ILE A 49 -1.97 -3.40 7.15
CA ILE A 49 -1.91 -3.80 8.56
C ILE A 49 -1.09 -2.77 9.33
N LYS A 50 -1.70 -2.21 10.36
CA LYS A 50 -1.00 -1.33 11.31
C LYS A 50 -0.69 -2.09 12.60
N PHE A 51 0.57 -1.99 13.04
CA PHE A 51 1.04 -2.60 14.28
C PHE A 51 1.24 -1.55 15.35
N SER A 52 0.72 -1.80 16.56
CA SER A 52 1.04 -0.94 17.69
C SER A 52 2.44 -1.26 18.22
N SER A 53 3.20 -0.24 18.61
CA SER A 53 4.50 -0.41 19.27
C SER A 53 4.38 -1.32 20.51
N ALA A 54 3.33 -1.17 21.31
CA ALA A 54 3.11 -1.98 22.49
C ALA A 54 2.95 -3.48 22.14
N MET A 55 2.17 -3.79 21.09
CA MET A 55 1.98 -5.15 20.59
C MET A 55 3.29 -5.72 20.05
N LEU A 56 4.04 -4.97 19.23
CA LEU A 56 5.31 -5.42 18.67
C LEU A 56 6.37 -5.68 19.76
N HIS A 57 6.38 -4.88 20.82
CA HIS A 57 7.26 -5.13 21.97
C HIS A 57 6.85 -6.33 22.82
N GLN A 58 5.57 -6.67 22.83
CA GLN A 58 5.06 -7.89 23.50
C GLN A 58 5.24 -9.14 22.64
N HIS A 59 5.14 -9.00 21.32
CA HIS A 59 5.18 -10.05 20.31
C HIS A 59 6.23 -9.77 19.22
N PRO A 60 7.52 -9.70 19.57
CA PRO A 60 8.59 -9.38 18.59
C PRO A 60 8.74 -10.43 17.49
N GLU A 61 8.20 -11.65 17.70
CA GLU A 61 8.15 -12.71 16.69
C GLU A 61 7.34 -12.32 15.44
N ILE A 62 6.42 -11.35 15.55
CA ILE A 62 5.67 -10.81 14.41
C ILE A 62 6.62 -10.20 13.38
N ALA A 63 7.66 -9.52 13.83
CA ALA A 63 8.67 -8.91 12.95
C ALA A 63 9.45 -9.93 12.09
N VAL A 64 9.46 -11.19 12.48
CA VAL A 64 10.06 -12.26 11.66
C VAL A 64 9.18 -12.56 10.43
N ARG A 65 7.88 -12.33 10.53
CA ARG A 65 6.89 -12.63 9.49
C ARG A 65 6.49 -11.42 8.67
N GLU A 66 6.48 -10.23 9.31
CA GLU A 66 6.00 -9.00 8.72
C GLU A 66 7.14 -7.99 8.53
N PRO A 67 7.59 -7.74 7.30
CA PRO A 67 8.67 -6.79 7.03
C PRO A 67 8.40 -5.40 7.60
N ARG A 68 7.15 -4.93 7.54
CA ARG A 68 6.75 -3.63 8.10
C ARG A 68 6.92 -3.57 9.63
N ALA A 69 6.52 -4.62 10.34
CA ALA A 69 6.74 -4.72 11.78
C ALA A 69 8.24 -4.71 12.12
N ALA A 70 9.06 -5.38 11.31
CA ALA A 70 10.51 -5.36 11.45
C ALA A 70 11.09 -3.96 11.26
N ILE A 71 10.67 -3.24 10.23
CA ILE A 71 11.08 -1.86 9.96
C ILE A 71 10.66 -0.94 11.10
N GLN A 72 9.42 -1.08 11.59
CA GLN A 72 8.91 -0.26 12.70
C GLN A 72 9.73 -0.46 13.97
N LEU A 73 9.93 -1.71 14.41
CA LEU A 73 10.77 -2.01 15.58
C LEU A 73 12.20 -1.51 15.42
N TYR A 74 12.76 -1.64 14.22
CA TYR A 74 14.09 -1.14 13.92
C TYR A 74 14.16 0.40 14.05
N LYS A 75 13.22 1.14 13.45
CA LYS A 75 13.16 2.60 13.55
C LYS A 75 12.99 3.06 15.01
N GLU A 76 12.15 2.38 15.79
CA GLU A 76 11.98 2.66 17.22
C GLU A 76 13.28 2.44 18.03
N ALA A 77 13.99 1.34 17.77
CA ALA A 77 15.26 1.07 18.41
C ALA A 77 16.34 2.10 18.04
N LEU A 78 16.38 2.52 16.78
CA LEU A 78 17.31 3.54 16.30
C LEU A 78 17.05 4.89 16.99
N ALA A 79 15.78 5.28 17.14
CA ALA A 79 15.41 6.51 17.86
C ALA A 79 15.82 6.47 19.34
N LEU A 80 15.68 5.31 19.99
CA LEU A 80 16.12 5.13 21.38
C LEU A 80 17.65 5.16 21.54
N SER A 81 18.39 4.81 20.49
CA SER A 81 19.87 4.80 20.51
C SER A 81 20.50 6.18 20.24
N LYS A 82 19.78 7.11 19.63
CA LYS A 82 20.25 8.48 19.40
C LYS A 82 20.27 9.25 20.71
N PRO A 83 21.35 10.01 21.03
CA PRO A 83 21.34 10.91 22.17
C PRO A 83 20.24 11.95 21.94
N ARG A 84 19.28 12.02 22.86
CA ARG A 84 18.22 13.01 22.83
C ARG A 84 18.87 14.38 22.90
N LEU A 85 18.77 15.19 21.86
CA LEU A 85 19.22 16.58 21.88
C LEU A 85 18.47 17.29 23.03
N LEU A 86 19.23 17.83 23.99
CA LEU A 86 18.66 18.53 25.13
C LEU A 86 17.88 19.81 24.73
N ASN A 87 18.15 20.32 23.54
CA ASN A 87 17.38 21.36 22.87
C ASN A 87 17.14 20.89 21.43
N PRO A 88 16.01 20.25 21.14
CA PRO A 88 15.61 20.07 19.75
C PRO A 88 15.56 21.47 19.12
N PRO A 89 16.00 21.65 17.88
CA PRO A 89 15.76 22.90 17.17
C PRO A 89 14.28 23.24 17.34
N SER A 90 13.98 24.51 17.64
CA SER A 90 12.61 25.00 17.71
C SER A 90 11.90 24.46 16.49
N ALA A 91 10.76 23.76 16.71
CA ALA A 91 9.98 23.24 15.62
C ALA A 91 9.86 24.36 14.58
N PRO A 92 10.29 24.14 13.33
CA PRO A 92 10.06 25.14 12.30
C PRO A 92 8.57 25.44 12.31
N ASP A 93 8.19 26.69 12.08
CA ASP A 93 6.79 27.07 11.92
C ASP A 93 6.17 26.04 10.97
N PHE A 94 5.28 25.20 11.49
CA PHE A 94 4.66 24.10 10.76
C PHE A 94 3.68 24.66 9.72
N ASN A 95 4.22 25.27 8.69
CA ASN A 95 3.57 25.25 7.40
C ASN A 95 3.80 23.84 6.87
N ALA A 96 2.73 23.09 6.67
CA ALA A 96 2.82 21.72 6.20
C ALA A 96 3.72 21.62 4.95
N PRO A 97 4.43 20.50 4.76
CA PRO A 97 5.54 20.41 3.82
C PRO A 97 5.13 20.78 2.40
N ALA A 98 5.89 21.65 1.78
CA ALA A 98 5.75 21.93 0.37
C ALA A 98 6.21 20.71 -0.43
N SER A 99 5.40 20.30 -1.41
CA SER A 99 5.76 19.25 -2.36
C SER A 99 6.47 19.85 -3.56
N HIS A 100 7.65 19.35 -3.89
CA HIS A 100 8.42 19.77 -5.04
C HIS A 100 8.46 18.66 -6.09
N PRO A 101 8.03 18.94 -7.36
CA PRO A 101 8.21 17.98 -8.44
C PRO A 101 9.69 17.77 -8.72
N ASP A 102 10.18 16.53 -8.58
CA ASP A 102 11.55 16.20 -8.91
C ASP A 102 11.67 15.75 -10.37
N TRP A 103 10.82 14.80 -10.74
CA TRP A 103 10.79 14.29 -12.09
C TRP A 103 9.42 13.71 -12.45
N SER A 104 9.18 13.68 -13.76
CA SER A 104 7.98 13.11 -14.36
C SER A 104 8.36 12.40 -15.65
N ILE A 105 8.13 11.09 -15.75
CA ILE A 105 8.56 10.22 -16.84
C ILE A 105 7.33 9.60 -17.49
N THR A 106 7.21 9.76 -18.82
CA THR A 106 6.07 9.18 -19.55
C THR A 106 6.04 7.66 -19.47
N LEU A 107 4.86 7.12 -19.22
CA LEU A 107 4.54 5.70 -19.26
C LEU A 107 3.92 5.27 -20.60
N GLY A 108 3.96 6.14 -21.60
CA GLY A 108 3.31 5.93 -22.89
C GLY A 108 1.80 6.13 -22.79
N THR A 109 1.03 5.13 -23.19
CA THR A 109 -0.44 5.13 -23.07
C THR A 109 -0.94 4.36 -21.84
N GLY A 110 -0.01 3.87 -20.99
CA GLY A 110 -0.31 3.09 -19.79
C GLY A 110 -0.17 3.91 -18.51
N ARG A 111 -0.84 3.45 -17.47
CA ARG A 111 -0.76 3.98 -16.10
C ARG A 111 -0.94 2.84 -15.11
N VAL A 112 -0.60 3.04 -13.85
CA VAL A 112 -1.07 2.15 -12.78
C VAL A 112 -2.58 2.28 -12.67
N ALA A 113 -3.31 1.19 -12.49
CA ALA A 113 -4.76 1.27 -12.37
C ALA A 113 -5.16 2.09 -11.13
N PHE A 114 -6.22 2.88 -11.24
CA PHE A 114 -6.68 3.74 -10.15
C PHE A 114 -6.98 2.92 -8.88
N GLY A 115 -6.47 3.40 -7.74
CA GLY A 115 -6.56 2.69 -6.46
C GLY A 115 -5.49 1.63 -6.25
N MET A 116 -4.66 1.35 -7.27
CA MET A 116 -3.54 0.41 -7.17
C MET A 116 -2.22 1.15 -6.98
N TYR A 117 -1.20 0.45 -6.46
CA TYR A 117 0.08 1.03 -6.08
C TYR A 117 1.20 0.59 -7.01
N PRO A 118 2.20 1.44 -7.28
CA PRO A 118 3.50 0.96 -7.70
C PRO A 118 4.17 0.17 -6.57
N ALA A 119 5.29 -0.49 -6.85
CA ALA A 119 6.09 -1.16 -5.83
C ALA A 119 7.52 -0.61 -5.83
N LYS A 120 8.08 -0.31 -4.67
CA LYS A 120 9.40 0.28 -4.51
C LYS A 120 10.32 -0.63 -3.70
N TRP A 121 11.56 -0.73 -4.13
CA TRP A 121 12.64 -1.32 -3.36
C TRP A 121 13.49 -0.23 -2.73
N ASN A 122 13.70 -0.37 -1.43
CA ASN A 122 14.56 0.52 -0.66
C ASN A 122 15.78 -0.24 -0.15
N SER A 123 16.95 0.35 -0.28
CA SER A 123 18.16 -0.12 0.39
C SER A 123 18.01 -0.07 1.91
N ASP A 124 18.82 -0.86 2.59
CA ASP A 124 18.76 -1.03 4.04
C ASP A 124 18.82 0.33 4.78
N PRO A 125 17.76 0.72 5.50
CA PRO A 125 17.74 1.95 6.28
C PRO A 125 18.66 1.89 7.51
N SER A 126 19.25 0.73 7.84
CA SER A 126 20.23 0.59 8.93
C SER A 126 21.61 1.14 8.58
N LEU A 127 21.88 1.30 7.29
CA LEU A 127 23.13 1.89 6.84
C LEU A 127 23.12 3.42 7.06
N PRO A 128 24.29 4.06 7.25
CA PRO A 128 24.36 5.51 7.43
C PRO A 128 23.70 6.28 6.29
N ILE A 129 23.48 7.58 6.49
CA ILE A 129 22.84 8.58 5.59
C ILE A 129 23.14 8.42 4.09
N THR A 130 24.18 7.68 3.73
CA THR A 130 24.55 7.31 2.36
C THR A 130 23.79 6.11 1.80
N SER A 131 22.79 5.59 2.51
CA SER A 131 22.08 4.35 2.15
C SER A 131 21.06 4.51 1.01
N ALA A 132 20.57 5.72 0.73
CA ALA A 132 19.82 5.98 -0.48
C ALA A 132 20.74 5.70 -1.69
N ASN A 133 20.44 4.63 -2.43
CA ASN A 133 21.37 4.10 -3.41
C ASN A 133 20.89 4.34 -4.83
N CYS A 134 21.67 5.15 -5.57
CA CYS A 134 21.35 5.52 -6.95
C CYS A 134 21.26 4.32 -7.90
N THR A 135 21.87 3.19 -7.56
CA THR A 135 21.94 2.02 -8.44
C THR A 135 21.12 0.83 -7.97
N SER A 136 20.77 0.76 -6.69
CA SER A 136 20.02 -0.38 -6.14
C SER A 136 18.56 -0.07 -5.82
N ASP A 137 18.24 1.20 -5.52
CA ASP A 137 16.86 1.61 -5.25
C ASP A 137 16.10 1.78 -6.55
N PHE A 138 14.90 1.23 -6.61
CA PHE A 138 14.07 1.27 -7.81
C PHE A 138 12.59 1.30 -7.48
N VAL A 139 11.78 1.74 -8.43
CA VAL A 139 10.33 1.69 -8.38
C VAL A 139 9.79 1.00 -9.65
N ILE A 140 8.75 0.18 -9.49
CA ILE A 140 8.12 -0.59 -10.57
C ILE A 140 6.67 -0.14 -10.72
N TYR A 141 6.28 0.12 -11.97
CA TYR A 141 4.92 0.46 -12.38
C TYR A 141 4.35 -0.67 -13.25
N GLY A 142 3.33 -1.38 -12.75
CA GLY A 142 2.51 -2.28 -13.55
C GLY A 142 1.45 -1.47 -14.30
N LEU A 143 1.35 -1.63 -15.61
CA LEU A 143 0.55 -0.74 -16.45
C LEU A 143 -0.77 -1.37 -16.86
N ASN A 144 -1.85 -0.61 -16.69
CA ASN A 144 -3.21 -0.98 -17.10
C ASN A 144 -3.40 -0.79 -18.62
N VAL A 145 -2.52 -1.43 -19.39
CA VAL A 145 -2.55 -1.44 -20.84
C VAL A 145 -1.85 -2.69 -21.34
N ALA A 146 -2.30 -3.24 -22.46
CA ALA A 146 -1.60 -4.34 -23.10
C ALA A 146 -0.23 -3.86 -23.63
N GLY A 147 0.82 -4.58 -23.27
CA GLY A 147 2.17 -4.33 -23.77
C GLY A 147 2.35 -4.84 -25.20
N ALA A 148 3.35 -4.29 -25.90
CA ALA A 148 3.75 -4.72 -27.22
C ALA A 148 5.27 -4.57 -27.37
N THR A 149 6.00 -5.63 -27.72
CA THR A 149 7.44 -5.57 -27.94
C THR A 149 7.79 -4.58 -29.04
N GLY A 150 8.73 -3.69 -28.78
CA GLY A 150 9.08 -2.59 -29.65
C GLY A 150 8.16 -1.36 -29.56
N GLY A 151 7.15 -1.43 -28.68
CA GLY A 151 6.14 -0.41 -28.44
C GLY A 151 5.83 -0.23 -26.96
N GLN A 152 4.55 -0.11 -26.63
CA GLN A 152 4.05 0.11 -25.28
C GLN A 152 4.53 -0.99 -24.31
N PRO A 153 5.13 -0.65 -23.16
CA PRO A 153 5.41 -1.63 -22.11
C PRO A 153 4.13 -2.01 -21.33
N GLY A 154 4.12 -3.23 -20.80
CA GLY A 154 3.17 -3.65 -19.78
C GLY A 154 3.69 -3.39 -18.36
N MET A 155 5.03 -3.29 -18.18
CA MET A 155 5.66 -2.96 -16.90
C MET A 155 6.95 -2.19 -17.12
N ILE A 156 7.19 -1.16 -16.26
CA ILE A 156 8.42 -0.36 -16.26
C ILE A 156 9.01 -0.33 -14.87
N GLY A 157 10.33 -0.56 -14.78
CA GLY A 157 11.14 -0.30 -13.59
C GLY A 157 12.04 0.91 -13.82
N LEU A 158 12.12 1.80 -12.84
CA LEU A 158 12.99 2.99 -12.84
C LEU A 158 13.98 2.90 -11.68
N TYR A 159 15.22 3.33 -11.90
CA TYR A 159 16.27 3.48 -10.88
C TYR A 159 16.92 4.85 -10.98
N ASN A 160 17.94 5.16 -10.16
CA ASN A 160 18.50 6.51 -10.04
C ASN A 160 17.45 7.51 -9.55
N LEU A 161 16.66 7.09 -8.57
CA LEU A 161 15.43 7.77 -8.15
C LEU A 161 15.68 9.15 -7.54
N TYR A 162 16.87 9.37 -6.95
CA TYR A 162 17.24 10.58 -6.23
C TYR A 162 17.96 11.60 -7.12
N SER A 163 17.63 11.58 -8.40
CA SER A 163 17.96 12.57 -9.41
C SER A 163 16.82 13.57 -9.57
N GLY A 164 17.01 14.63 -10.35
CA GLY A 164 15.97 15.62 -10.65
C GLY A 164 16.33 17.02 -10.19
N THR A 165 15.44 17.69 -9.44
CA THR A 165 15.67 19.07 -8.96
C THR A 165 16.75 19.10 -7.86
N ALA A 166 17.64 20.09 -7.90
CA ALA A 166 18.68 20.25 -6.86
C ALA A 166 18.07 20.67 -5.51
N PRO A 167 18.67 20.22 -4.38
CA PRO A 167 19.86 19.40 -4.25
C PRO A 167 19.59 17.92 -4.52
N PHE A 168 20.30 17.34 -5.49
CA PHE A 168 20.13 15.94 -5.85
C PHE A 168 21.25 15.05 -5.26
N LEU A 169 20.89 13.84 -4.86
CA LEU A 169 21.83 12.84 -4.39
C LEU A 169 22.45 12.08 -5.57
N CYS A 170 21.66 11.80 -6.59
CA CYS A 170 22.08 11.05 -7.76
C CYS A 170 22.26 11.97 -8.97
N THR A 171 23.30 11.73 -9.76
CA THR A 171 23.58 12.53 -10.96
C THR A 171 22.51 12.35 -12.03
N GLY A 172 22.21 13.41 -12.77
CA GLY A 172 21.23 13.43 -13.86
C GLY A 172 19.96 14.20 -13.50
N GLY A 173 19.23 14.64 -14.51
CA GLY A 173 17.99 15.40 -14.34
C GLY A 173 16.73 14.55 -14.18
N GLN A 174 16.84 13.21 -14.28
CA GLN A 174 15.72 12.28 -14.22
C GLN A 174 16.19 10.85 -13.94
N PRO A 175 15.30 9.94 -13.52
CA PRO A 175 15.63 8.53 -13.33
C PRO A 175 15.94 7.84 -14.66
N PHE A 176 16.61 6.71 -14.58
CA PHE A 176 16.89 5.84 -15.70
C PHE A 176 15.96 4.64 -15.72
N VAL A 177 15.71 4.10 -16.91
CA VAL A 177 14.95 2.88 -17.07
C VAL A 177 15.80 1.68 -16.62
N LEU A 178 15.34 0.98 -15.58
CA LEU A 178 15.90 -0.30 -15.15
C LEU A 178 15.50 -1.40 -16.11
N PHE A 179 14.22 -1.43 -16.47
CA PHE A 179 13.66 -2.26 -17.53
C PHE A 179 12.32 -1.68 -18.02
N SER A 180 12.02 -2.01 -19.26
CA SER A 180 10.73 -1.72 -19.89
C SER A 180 10.31 -2.96 -20.67
N TYR A 181 9.37 -3.74 -20.09
CA TYR A 181 9.03 -5.06 -20.62
C TYR A 181 7.60 -5.12 -21.15
N ASN A 182 7.46 -5.81 -22.28
CA ASN A 182 6.17 -6.36 -22.68
C ASN A 182 5.88 -7.57 -21.79
N THR A 183 5.00 -7.42 -20.82
CA THR A 183 4.59 -8.50 -19.90
C THR A 183 3.28 -9.15 -20.31
N THR A 184 2.68 -8.72 -21.43
CA THR A 184 1.42 -9.26 -21.95
C THR A 184 1.64 -10.64 -22.57
N THR A 185 0.96 -11.65 -22.06
CA THR A 185 1.04 -13.03 -22.53
C THR A 185 -0.21 -13.48 -23.27
N VAL A 186 -1.34 -12.78 -23.08
CA VAL A 186 -2.60 -13.03 -23.76
C VAL A 186 -3.14 -11.74 -24.39
N ALA A 187 -3.90 -11.87 -25.47
CA ALA A 187 -4.45 -10.71 -26.16
C ALA A 187 -5.25 -9.80 -25.22
N ASN A 188 -4.96 -8.49 -25.23
CA ASN A 188 -5.56 -7.47 -24.37
C ASN A 188 -5.28 -7.64 -22.86
N GLY A 189 -4.31 -8.49 -22.50
CA GLY A 189 -3.88 -8.66 -21.12
C GLY A 189 -3.20 -7.40 -20.60
N ALA A 190 -3.55 -6.97 -19.38
CA ALA A 190 -3.03 -5.77 -18.75
C ALA A 190 -2.86 -5.99 -17.24
N ILE A 191 -2.01 -5.20 -16.60
CA ILE A 191 -1.81 -5.23 -15.14
C ILE A 191 -2.78 -4.24 -14.51
N ARG A 192 -3.80 -4.73 -13.79
CA ARG A 192 -4.83 -3.91 -13.15
C ARG A 192 -4.81 -4.00 -11.63
N THR A 193 -3.79 -4.63 -11.09
CA THR A 193 -3.59 -4.86 -9.67
C THR A 193 -2.21 -4.36 -9.26
N SER A 194 -1.98 -4.19 -7.98
CA SER A 194 -0.67 -3.78 -7.47
C SER A 194 0.34 -4.93 -7.58
N PRO A 195 1.54 -4.70 -8.11
CA PRO A 195 2.63 -5.68 -8.05
C PRO A 195 3.20 -5.80 -6.64
N VAL A 196 3.82 -6.93 -6.32
CA VAL A 196 4.45 -7.22 -5.03
C VAL A 196 5.87 -7.72 -5.24
N LEU A 197 6.82 -7.14 -4.51
CA LEU A 197 8.24 -7.50 -4.59
C LEU A 197 8.59 -8.69 -3.69
N SER A 198 9.62 -9.47 -4.07
CA SER A 198 10.29 -10.38 -3.13
C SER A 198 11.05 -9.60 -2.07
N GLN A 199 11.24 -10.20 -0.88
CA GLN A 199 11.99 -9.56 0.21
C GLN A 199 13.41 -9.15 -0.15
N ASP A 200 14.03 -9.81 -1.12
CA ASP A 200 15.38 -9.50 -1.60
C ASP A 200 15.40 -8.54 -2.80
N GLY A 201 14.25 -8.02 -3.22
CA GLY A 201 14.13 -7.10 -4.35
C GLY A 201 14.53 -7.67 -5.70
N LYS A 202 14.67 -9.00 -5.84
CA LYS A 202 15.13 -9.62 -7.11
C LYS A 202 14.01 -10.05 -8.02
N LYS A 203 12.79 -10.16 -7.49
CA LYS A 203 11.62 -10.61 -8.23
C LYS A 203 10.42 -9.73 -7.94
N VAL A 204 9.50 -9.67 -8.89
CA VAL A 204 8.19 -9.04 -8.72
C VAL A 204 7.11 -10.02 -9.16
N ALA A 205 6.10 -10.19 -8.30
CA ALA A 205 4.87 -10.92 -8.60
C ALA A 205 3.77 -9.93 -9.00
N PHE A 206 2.97 -10.28 -9.99
CA PHE A 206 1.86 -9.45 -10.48
C PHE A 206 0.80 -10.29 -11.18
N ILE A 207 -0.36 -9.67 -11.41
CA ILE A 207 -1.47 -10.30 -12.13
C ILE A 207 -1.67 -9.61 -13.49
N GLU A 208 -1.70 -10.41 -14.54
CA GLU A 208 -2.23 -10.03 -15.84
C GLU A 208 -3.69 -10.45 -15.92
N THR A 209 -4.58 -9.52 -16.29
CA THR A 209 -6.00 -9.78 -16.43
C THR A 209 -6.52 -9.40 -17.81
N VAL A 210 -7.54 -10.12 -18.27
CA VAL A 210 -8.33 -9.79 -19.45
C VAL A 210 -9.78 -9.63 -19.02
N VAL A 211 -10.32 -8.42 -19.17
CA VAL A 211 -11.71 -8.10 -18.76
C VAL A 211 -12.74 -8.45 -19.82
N ASN A 212 -12.31 -8.55 -21.07
CA ASN A 212 -13.17 -8.91 -22.20
C ASN A 212 -13.16 -10.42 -22.43
N ASN A 213 -14.19 -10.95 -23.08
CA ASN A 213 -14.31 -12.38 -23.33
C ASN A 213 -13.28 -12.88 -24.36
N PRO A 214 -12.52 -13.96 -24.09
CA PRO A 214 -12.53 -14.71 -22.83
C PRO A 214 -11.77 -13.98 -21.71
N LYS A 215 -12.40 -13.83 -20.54
CA LYS A 215 -11.74 -13.34 -19.33
C LYS A 215 -10.65 -14.30 -18.89
N THR A 216 -9.59 -13.81 -18.30
CA THR A 216 -8.50 -14.66 -17.80
C THR A 216 -7.74 -13.95 -16.70
N THR A 217 -7.32 -14.70 -15.68
CA THR A 217 -6.44 -14.25 -14.59
C THR A 217 -5.17 -15.07 -14.60
N ILE A 218 -4.04 -14.42 -14.82
CA ILE A 218 -2.71 -15.04 -14.91
C ILE A 218 -1.78 -14.41 -13.87
N PHE A 219 -1.17 -15.24 -13.05
CA PHE A 219 -0.14 -14.85 -12.10
C PHE A 219 1.24 -14.98 -12.74
N HIS A 220 2.04 -13.93 -12.59
CA HIS A 220 3.39 -13.88 -13.12
C HIS A 220 4.39 -13.62 -12.00
N VAL A 221 5.59 -14.18 -12.17
CA VAL A 221 6.78 -13.79 -11.40
C VAL A 221 7.88 -13.44 -12.38
N LEU A 222 8.34 -12.19 -12.32
CA LEU A 222 9.39 -11.64 -13.16
C LEU A 222 10.67 -11.47 -12.35
N THR A 223 11.79 -11.97 -12.84
CA THR A 223 13.12 -11.66 -12.30
C THR A 223 13.53 -10.26 -12.73
N ILE A 224 13.82 -9.39 -11.77
CA ILE A 224 14.25 -8.01 -12.01
C ILE A 224 15.69 -8.05 -12.54
N PRO A 225 15.98 -7.43 -13.69
CA PRO A 225 17.30 -7.50 -14.30
C PRO A 225 18.32 -6.63 -13.53
N ALA A 226 19.60 -6.91 -13.76
CA ALA A 226 20.65 -5.94 -13.44
C ALA A 226 20.54 -4.72 -14.36
N ILE A 227 21.16 -3.62 -13.94
CA ILE A 227 21.26 -2.39 -14.75
C ILE A 227 21.90 -2.74 -16.09
N GLY A 228 21.27 -2.28 -17.17
CA GLY A 228 21.71 -2.54 -18.55
C GLY A 228 20.70 -2.04 -19.58
N SER A 229 20.87 -2.45 -20.83
CA SER A 229 19.99 -2.08 -21.93
C SER A 229 18.73 -2.96 -21.97
N ASN A 230 17.75 -2.64 -21.13
CA ASN A 230 16.51 -3.43 -20.94
C ASN A 230 15.26 -2.70 -21.47
N GLY A 231 15.37 -2.00 -22.60
CA GLY A 231 14.30 -1.22 -23.22
C GLY A 231 14.32 0.26 -22.81
N THR A 232 13.34 1.01 -23.31
CA THR A 232 13.10 2.43 -22.98
C THR A 232 11.62 2.65 -22.68
N THR A 233 11.24 3.79 -22.16
CA THR A 233 9.81 4.10 -21.89
C THR A 233 8.95 4.05 -23.16
N ALA A 234 9.54 4.32 -24.34
CA ALA A 234 8.85 4.29 -25.63
C ALA A 234 8.96 2.96 -26.39
N LYS A 235 9.93 2.10 -26.03
CA LYS A 235 10.21 0.85 -26.71
C LYS A 235 10.50 -0.27 -25.73
N SER A 236 9.50 -1.05 -25.42
CA SER A 236 9.64 -2.23 -24.57
C SER A 236 10.36 -3.35 -25.30
N VAL A 237 10.97 -4.24 -24.52
CA VAL A 237 11.51 -5.51 -24.99
C VAL A 237 10.76 -6.67 -24.34
N ALA A 238 10.86 -7.87 -24.89
CA ALA A 238 10.37 -9.05 -24.20
C ALA A 238 11.23 -9.33 -22.96
N PRO A 239 10.65 -9.81 -21.84
CA PRO A 239 11.45 -10.33 -20.74
C PRO A 239 12.42 -11.39 -21.26
N PRO A 240 13.68 -11.44 -20.80
CA PRO A 240 14.62 -12.46 -21.23
C PRO A 240 14.08 -13.88 -20.96
N ALA A 241 14.42 -14.82 -21.83
CA ALA A 241 13.95 -16.20 -21.73
C ALA A 241 14.19 -16.79 -20.34
N GLY A 242 13.15 -17.39 -19.76
CA GLY A 242 13.18 -17.98 -18.41
C GLY A 242 13.21 -16.97 -17.25
N LYS A 243 13.09 -15.66 -17.52
CA LYS A 243 13.04 -14.62 -16.46
C LYS A 243 11.63 -14.21 -16.05
N MET A 244 10.62 -14.60 -16.80
CA MET A 244 9.22 -14.46 -16.41
C MET A 244 8.55 -15.83 -16.45
N THR A 245 7.90 -16.20 -15.37
CA THR A 245 7.03 -17.39 -15.28
C THR A 245 5.58 -16.95 -15.30
N SER A 246 4.71 -17.79 -15.84
CA SER A 246 3.27 -17.53 -15.95
C SER A 246 2.48 -18.72 -15.44
N LEU A 247 1.47 -18.45 -14.64
CA LEU A 247 0.57 -19.44 -14.05
C LEU A 247 -0.87 -18.96 -14.25
N THR A 248 -1.66 -19.65 -15.06
CA THR A 248 -3.10 -19.36 -15.14
C THR A 248 -3.76 -19.76 -13.83
N ILE A 249 -4.31 -18.78 -13.09
CA ILE A 249 -5.08 -19.02 -11.87
C ILE A 249 -6.45 -19.57 -12.25
N VAL A 250 -7.16 -18.85 -13.13
CA VAL A 250 -8.50 -19.22 -13.58
C VAL A 250 -8.76 -18.70 -15.00
N ALA A 251 -9.30 -19.58 -15.84
CA ALA A 251 -9.84 -19.21 -17.14
C ALA A 251 -11.33 -18.79 -17.01
N ASN A 252 -11.77 -17.91 -17.90
CA ASN A 252 -13.13 -17.35 -17.94
C ASN A 252 -13.52 -16.52 -16.70
N SER A 253 -12.56 -16.05 -15.93
CA SER A 253 -12.77 -15.16 -14.80
C SER A 253 -11.70 -14.06 -14.76
N ASP A 254 -12.11 -12.86 -14.37
CA ASP A 254 -11.24 -11.71 -14.12
C ASP A 254 -10.88 -11.63 -12.63
N THR A 255 -10.11 -10.61 -12.24
CA THR A 255 -9.85 -10.26 -10.83
C THR A 255 -9.55 -8.78 -10.65
N ARG A 256 -9.88 -8.28 -9.47
CA ARG A 256 -9.40 -6.99 -8.92
C ARG A 256 -8.45 -7.21 -7.73
N SER A 257 -8.17 -8.46 -7.41
CA SER A 257 -7.35 -8.85 -6.27
C SER A 257 -5.87 -8.75 -6.61
N SER A 258 -5.16 -7.83 -5.98
CA SER A 258 -3.69 -7.87 -5.94
C SER A 258 -3.23 -9.08 -5.12
N PRO A 259 -2.09 -9.68 -5.40
CA PRO A 259 -1.60 -10.81 -4.62
C PRO A 259 -1.18 -10.34 -3.21
N TRP A 260 -1.59 -11.06 -2.19
CA TRP A 260 -1.05 -10.95 -0.84
C TRP A 260 0.06 -12.00 -0.66
N ILE A 261 1.23 -11.60 -0.16
CA ILE A 261 2.35 -12.52 0.03
C ILE A 261 2.59 -12.78 1.52
N ASP A 262 2.50 -14.04 1.91
CA ASP A 262 3.07 -14.52 3.17
C ASP A 262 4.53 -14.88 2.90
N TYR A 263 5.42 -13.96 3.19
CA TYR A 263 6.86 -14.08 2.88
C TYR A 263 7.53 -15.28 3.55
N PRO A 264 7.29 -15.58 4.85
CA PRO A 264 7.92 -16.74 5.50
C PRO A 264 7.57 -18.08 4.86
N SER A 265 6.35 -18.23 4.38
CA SER A 265 5.92 -19.46 3.70
C SER A 265 6.08 -19.40 2.19
N ASP A 266 6.58 -18.29 1.63
CA ASP A 266 6.69 -18.05 0.19
C ASP A 266 5.38 -18.36 -0.56
N THR A 267 4.27 -17.88 0.00
CA THR A 267 2.92 -18.20 -0.46
C THR A 267 2.17 -16.94 -0.87
N ALA A 268 1.47 -16.98 -2.00
CA ALA A 268 0.55 -15.93 -2.41
C ALA A 268 -0.91 -16.37 -2.29
N TYR A 269 -1.75 -15.39 -1.95
CA TYR A 269 -3.21 -15.52 -1.96
C TYR A 269 -3.81 -14.51 -2.92
N VAL A 270 -4.71 -14.99 -3.78
CA VAL A 270 -5.40 -14.19 -4.80
C VAL A 270 -6.85 -14.63 -4.89
N ALA A 271 -7.78 -13.68 -4.86
CA ALA A 271 -9.18 -13.98 -5.14
C ALA A 271 -9.49 -13.71 -6.63
N ALA A 272 -10.51 -14.37 -7.17
CA ALA A 272 -10.99 -14.13 -8.53
C ALA A 272 -12.50 -13.94 -8.56
N ASP A 273 -13.03 -13.40 -9.67
CA ASP A 273 -14.44 -13.07 -9.85
C ASP A 273 -15.35 -14.31 -9.98
N ASP A 274 -14.77 -15.52 -10.03
CA ASP A 274 -15.50 -16.78 -9.86
C ASP A 274 -15.93 -17.02 -8.40
N GLY A 275 -15.46 -16.19 -7.49
CA GLY A 275 -15.84 -16.18 -6.08
C GLY A 275 -14.99 -17.06 -5.17
N LYS A 276 -13.78 -17.39 -5.61
CA LYS A 276 -12.87 -18.25 -4.87
C LYS A 276 -11.57 -17.53 -4.51
N LEU A 277 -10.97 -18.00 -3.41
CA LEU A 277 -9.62 -17.66 -2.98
C LEU A 277 -8.66 -18.78 -3.41
N TYR A 278 -7.62 -18.39 -4.11
CA TYR A 278 -6.56 -19.27 -4.61
C TYR A 278 -5.29 -19.12 -3.79
N LYS A 279 -4.58 -20.24 -3.62
CA LYS A 279 -3.28 -20.30 -2.96
C LYS A 279 -2.22 -20.74 -3.96
N ILE A 280 -1.11 -20.00 -4.01
CA ILE A 280 0.01 -20.24 -4.91
C ILE A 280 1.26 -20.46 -4.07
N HIS A 281 1.97 -21.57 -4.28
CA HIS A 281 3.20 -21.91 -3.57
C HIS A 281 4.05 -22.85 -4.43
N PRO A 282 5.40 -22.65 -4.48
CA PRO A 282 6.12 -21.47 -4.01
C PRO A 282 5.87 -20.26 -4.91
N VAL A 283 6.20 -19.04 -4.46
CA VAL A 283 6.10 -17.82 -5.26
C VAL A 283 7.46 -17.40 -5.80
N PHE A 284 8.41 -17.11 -4.90
CA PHE A 284 9.70 -16.55 -5.27
C PHE A 284 10.84 -17.58 -5.24
N SER A 285 10.77 -18.63 -4.42
CA SER A 285 11.84 -19.61 -4.28
C SER A 285 11.89 -20.68 -5.38
N GLY A 286 10.81 -20.81 -6.18
CA GLY A 286 10.68 -21.83 -7.21
C GLY A 286 9.80 -21.39 -8.39
N THR A 287 9.23 -22.38 -9.08
CA THR A 287 8.20 -22.14 -10.10
C THR A 287 6.83 -22.06 -9.45
N PRO A 288 6.10 -20.95 -9.60
CA PRO A 288 4.77 -20.79 -9.03
C PRO A 288 3.80 -21.89 -9.47
N ALA A 289 3.07 -22.46 -8.52
CA ALA A 289 2.06 -23.48 -8.78
C ALA A 289 0.82 -23.26 -7.90
N LEU A 290 -0.36 -23.56 -8.44
CA LEU A 290 -1.59 -23.59 -7.64
C LEU A 290 -1.53 -24.74 -6.64
N VAL A 291 -1.85 -24.44 -5.40
CA VAL A 291 -2.15 -25.47 -4.40
C VAL A 291 -3.55 -26.02 -4.73
N THR A 292 -3.63 -27.32 -4.96
CA THR A 292 -4.85 -28.04 -5.33
C THR A 292 -5.17 -29.15 -4.35
N GLY A 293 -6.43 -29.55 -4.30
CA GLY A 293 -6.94 -30.50 -3.30
C GLY A 293 -7.52 -29.79 -2.08
N ALA A 294 -8.52 -30.41 -1.44
CA ALA A 294 -9.24 -29.81 -0.33
C ALA A 294 -8.30 -29.26 0.76
N PRO A 295 -8.54 -28.02 1.25
CA PRO A 295 -9.70 -27.18 0.95
C PRO A 295 -9.52 -26.21 -0.25
N TRP A 296 -8.40 -26.26 -0.98
CA TRP A 296 -8.04 -25.30 -2.02
C TRP A 296 -8.58 -25.65 -3.42
N PRO A 297 -9.07 -24.66 -4.18
CA PRO A 297 -9.33 -23.26 -3.80
C PRO A 297 -10.53 -23.15 -2.86
N ILE A 298 -10.49 -22.18 -1.92
CA ILE A 298 -11.59 -21.93 -0.98
C ILE A 298 -12.69 -21.14 -1.67
N THR A 299 -13.92 -21.67 -1.66
CA THR A 299 -15.09 -20.93 -2.17
C THR A 299 -15.59 -19.95 -1.10
N LEU A 300 -15.46 -18.65 -1.36
CA LEU A 300 -15.96 -17.57 -0.51
C LEU A 300 -17.43 -17.27 -0.83
N LYS A 301 -17.71 -16.88 -2.07
CA LYS A 301 -19.06 -16.61 -2.59
C LYS A 301 -19.04 -16.68 -4.11
N LEU A 302 -19.66 -17.68 -4.70
CA LEU A 302 -19.68 -17.88 -6.14
C LEU A 302 -20.19 -16.63 -6.88
N ASN A 303 -19.53 -16.31 -8.00
CA ASN A 303 -19.87 -15.19 -8.88
C ASN A 303 -19.83 -13.81 -8.18
N SER A 304 -18.93 -13.63 -7.24
CA SER A 304 -18.69 -12.35 -6.57
C SER A 304 -17.29 -11.83 -6.89
N VAL A 305 -17.20 -10.56 -7.23
CA VAL A 305 -15.93 -9.83 -7.36
C VAL A 305 -15.37 -9.56 -5.99
N PHE A 306 -14.11 -9.87 -5.76
CA PHE A 306 -13.43 -9.66 -4.49
C PHE A 306 -12.30 -8.63 -4.60
N THR A 307 -12.05 -7.92 -3.50
CA THR A 307 -10.87 -7.07 -3.30
C THR A 307 -9.62 -7.93 -3.08
N SER A 308 -8.46 -7.31 -2.92
CA SER A 308 -7.26 -8.01 -2.51
C SER A 308 -7.43 -8.56 -1.08
N PRO A 309 -6.93 -9.77 -0.80
CA PRO A 309 -6.97 -10.35 0.55
C PRO A 309 -6.00 -9.62 1.47
N VAL A 310 -6.33 -9.57 2.75
CA VAL A 310 -5.42 -9.15 3.82
C VAL A 310 -5.42 -10.23 4.88
N LEU A 311 -4.25 -10.75 5.24
CA LEU A 311 -4.10 -11.81 6.24
C LEU A 311 -3.59 -11.23 7.55
N ASP A 312 -4.16 -11.70 8.66
CA ASP A 312 -3.60 -11.45 9.98
C ASP A 312 -2.55 -12.51 10.37
N VAL A 313 -1.92 -12.31 11.52
CA VAL A 313 -0.88 -13.21 12.04
C VAL A 313 -1.41 -14.61 12.41
N ASN A 314 -2.72 -14.79 12.55
CA ASN A 314 -3.38 -16.05 12.86
C ASN A 314 -3.73 -16.86 11.61
N GLY A 315 -3.57 -16.26 10.44
CA GLY A 315 -3.96 -16.84 9.15
C GLY A 315 -5.43 -16.62 8.83
N ASP A 316 -6.11 -15.71 9.51
CA ASP A 316 -7.43 -15.26 9.09
C ASP A 316 -7.29 -14.26 7.94
N VAL A 317 -7.96 -14.54 6.84
CA VAL A 317 -7.97 -13.72 5.64
C VAL A 317 -9.26 -12.91 5.57
N TYR A 318 -9.15 -11.64 5.20
CA TYR A 318 -10.26 -10.70 5.07
C TYR A 318 -10.32 -10.18 3.64
N LEU A 319 -11.52 -10.17 3.04
CA LEU A 319 -11.77 -9.66 1.68
C LEU A 319 -13.10 -8.93 1.63
N GLY A 320 -13.08 -7.74 1.07
CA GLY A 320 -14.30 -7.05 0.66
C GLY A 320 -14.86 -7.64 -0.64
N ALA A 321 -16.16 -7.51 -0.85
CA ALA A 321 -16.77 -7.97 -2.07
C ALA A 321 -17.71 -6.93 -2.71
N GLY A 322 -17.89 -7.04 -4.02
CA GLY A 322 -18.80 -6.19 -4.80
C GLY A 322 -20.27 -6.31 -4.39
N ASN A 323 -20.64 -7.36 -3.64
CA ASN A 323 -21.95 -7.50 -3.04
C ASN A 323 -22.13 -6.73 -1.71
N GLY A 324 -21.11 -5.99 -1.27
CA GLY A 324 -21.11 -5.19 -0.05
C GLY A 324 -20.76 -5.92 1.24
N ASN A 325 -20.48 -7.21 1.17
CA ASN A 325 -20.08 -7.99 2.34
C ASN A 325 -18.56 -8.01 2.52
N LEU A 326 -18.12 -8.01 3.76
CA LEU A 326 -16.77 -8.42 4.15
C LEU A 326 -16.81 -9.91 4.49
N TYR A 327 -15.89 -10.67 3.92
CA TYR A 327 -15.73 -12.12 4.14
C TYR A 327 -14.45 -12.40 4.92
N THR A 328 -14.49 -13.44 5.76
CA THR A 328 -13.30 -13.98 6.43
C THR A 328 -13.33 -15.50 6.46
N THR A 329 -12.15 -16.10 6.45
CA THR A 329 -11.92 -17.52 6.65
C THR A 329 -10.47 -17.76 7.07
N ASN A 330 -10.17 -18.87 7.73
CA ASN A 330 -8.79 -19.21 8.11
C ASN A 330 -8.11 -20.05 7.03
N VAL A 331 -7.00 -19.56 6.48
CA VAL A 331 -6.24 -20.22 5.39
C VAL A 331 -5.43 -21.42 5.85
N ASN A 332 -5.24 -21.60 7.17
CA ASN A 332 -4.54 -22.72 7.79
C ASN A 332 -5.48 -23.87 8.18
N SER A 333 -6.80 -23.64 8.13
CA SER A 333 -7.80 -24.65 8.47
C SER A 333 -7.91 -25.72 7.37
N LEU A 334 -7.98 -26.98 7.76
CA LEU A 334 -8.29 -28.08 6.83
C LEU A 334 -9.78 -28.14 6.48
N THR A 335 -10.63 -27.49 7.30
CA THR A 335 -12.07 -27.36 7.10
C THR A 335 -12.48 -25.90 7.29
N PRO A 336 -12.09 -24.99 6.35
CA PRO A 336 -12.32 -23.57 6.52
C PRO A 336 -13.81 -23.25 6.56
N VAL A 337 -14.20 -22.47 7.55
CA VAL A 337 -15.56 -21.91 7.65
C VAL A 337 -15.49 -20.48 7.10
N VAL A 338 -16.33 -20.17 6.12
CA VAL A 338 -16.45 -18.81 5.58
C VAL A 338 -17.52 -18.07 6.37
N THR A 339 -17.13 -16.96 6.99
CA THR A 339 -18.01 -16.04 7.70
C THR A 339 -18.08 -14.73 6.93
N PHE A 340 -19.19 -14.00 7.02
CA PHE A 340 -19.32 -12.69 6.41
C PHE A 340 -20.16 -11.73 7.27
N HIS A 341 -19.94 -10.41 7.02
CA HIS A 341 -20.74 -9.33 7.60
C HIS A 341 -21.17 -8.35 6.50
N ALA A 342 -22.43 -7.91 6.55
CA ALA A 342 -22.98 -6.95 5.61
C ALA A 342 -22.53 -5.52 5.97
N VAL A 343 -21.49 -5.04 5.30
CA VAL A 343 -20.99 -3.66 5.42
C VAL A 343 -21.83 -2.74 4.55
N GLY A 344 -22.00 -3.12 3.27
CA GLY A 344 -22.74 -2.40 2.27
C GLY A 344 -23.85 -3.21 1.64
N SER A 345 -24.65 -2.56 0.80
CA SER A 345 -25.64 -3.22 -0.03
C SER A 345 -25.06 -3.53 -1.41
N GLY A 346 -25.44 -4.68 -1.97
CA GLY A 346 -24.95 -5.17 -3.25
C GLY A 346 -25.63 -4.57 -4.49
N THR A 347 -26.00 -3.29 -4.47
CA THR A 347 -26.43 -2.62 -5.70
C THR A 347 -25.25 -2.55 -6.68
N PRO A 348 -25.46 -2.64 -8.01
CA PRO A 348 -24.38 -2.66 -8.99
C PRO A 348 -23.37 -1.52 -8.74
N ASN A 349 -22.10 -1.85 -8.64
CA ASN A 349 -20.99 -0.93 -8.41
C ASN A 349 -20.97 -0.21 -7.04
N ALA A 350 -21.68 -0.69 -6.02
CA ALA A 350 -21.83 -0.03 -4.73
C ALA A 350 -21.33 -0.86 -3.54
N GLY A 351 -20.53 -1.88 -3.77
CA GLY A 351 -19.97 -2.72 -2.75
C GLY A 351 -18.67 -2.16 -2.15
N ILE A 352 -17.86 -3.06 -1.60
CA ILE A 352 -16.51 -2.76 -1.12
C ILE A 352 -15.57 -2.87 -2.32
N LEU A 353 -14.83 -1.79 -2.62
CA LEU A 353 -13.98 -1.70 -3.81
C LEU A 353 -12.49 -1.90 -3.52
N ASP A 354 -12.06 -1.62 -2.30
CA ASP A 354 -10.67 -1.72 -1.87
C ASP A 354 -10.53 -2.71 -0.71
N SER A 355 -9.30 -3.11 -0.43
CA SER A 355 -8.98 -4.10 0.60
C SER A 355 -9.33 -3.59 1.99
N PRO A 356 -9.74 -4.43 2.93
CA PRO A 356 -9.96 -4.00 4.30
C PRO A 356 -8.65 -3.62 4.98
N LEU A 357 -8.73 -2.78 6.03
CA LEU A 357 -7.63 -2.44 6.91
C LEU A 357 -7.68 -3.28 8.18
N LEU A 358 -6.53 -3.65 8.71
CA LEU A 358 -6.39 -4.34 9.99
C LEU A 358 -5.61 -3.49 10.99
N ASP A 359 -6.07 -3.44 12.22
CA ASP A 359 -5.34 -2.87 13.35
C ASP A 359 -4.48 -3.90 14.01
N SER A 360 -3.99 -4.89 13.51
CA SER A 360 -3.11 -5.94 14.10
C SER A 360 -3.56 -6.51 15.47
N GLY A 361 -4.48 -5.85 16.13
CA GLY A 361 -4.94 -6.25 17.46
C GLY A 361 -6.22 -7.06 17.43
N ASN A 362 -7.30 -6.46 17.01
CA ASN A 362 -8.61 -7.11 17.11
C ASN A 362 -9.70 -6.46 16.26
N SER A 363 -9.38 -5.59 15.33
CA SER A 363 -10.38 -4.96 14.46
C SER A 363 -10.00 -5.01 12.99
N VAL A 364 -11.01 -5.21 12.17
CA VAL A 364 -10.98 -5.05 10.73
C VAL A 364 -11.94 -3.92 10.34
N PHE A 365 -11.52 -3.11 9.36
CA PHE A 365 -12.27 -1.96 8.88
C PHE A 365 -12.54 -2.13 7.40
N ALA A 366 -13.78 -1.88 7.01
CA ALA A 366 -14.18 -1.93 5.61
C ALA A 366 -14.99 -0.70 5.23
N ILE A 367 -14.75 -0.19 4.03
CA ILE A 367 -15.40 0.99 3.46
C ILE A 367 -16.34 0.55 2.35
N SER A 368 -17.58 0.98 2.41
CA SER A 368 -18.55 0.75 1.35
C SER A 368 -19.17 2.05 0.87
N SER A 369 -19.36 2.14 -0.44
CA SER A 369 -20.02 3.28 -1.05
C SER A 369 -21.55 3.25 -0.95
N ASN A 370 -22.14 2.22 -0.34
CA ASN A 370 -23.57 2.16 -0.07
C ASN A 370 -23.81 1.29 1.17
N ASP A 371 -24.19 1.90 2.27
CA ASP A 371 -24.40 1.27 3.55
C ASP A 371 -25.51 0.21 3.51
N ALA A 372 -25.31 -0.92 4.17
CA ALA A 372 -26.31 -1.98 4.29
C ALA A 372 -27.55 -1.55 5.09
N ASN A 373 -27.37 -0.64 6.06
CA ASN A 373 -28.42 -0.19 6.97
C ASN A 373 -29.12 1.09 6.47
N THR A 374 -28.40 1.96 5.74
CA THR A 374 -28.91 3.26 5.29
C THR A 374 -28.55 3.44 3.81
N SER A 375 -29.54 3.22 2.93
CA SER A 375 -29.35 3.37 1.49
C SER A 375 -28.84 4.76 1.12
N HIS A 376 -28.03 4.84 0.08
CA HIS A 376 -27.43 6.06 -0.45
C HIS A 376 -26.47 6.77 0.54
N SER A 377 -25.94 6.04 1.52
CA SER A 377 -24.94 6.53 2.47
C SER A 377 -23.63 5.79 2.29
N ALA A 378 -22.52 6.50 2.25
CA ALA A 378 -21.19 5.91 2.34
C ALA A 378 -20.85 5.59 3.79
N VAL A 379 -20.15 4.50 4.04
CA VAL A 379 -19.95 3.99 5.40
C VAL A 379 -18.55 3.41 5.61
N VAL A 380 -18.00 3.61 6.81
CA VAL A 380 -16.91 2.82 7.39
C VAL A 380 -17.49 1.93 8.48
N VAL A 381 -17.18 0.65 8.46
CA VAL A 381 -17.59 -0.30 9.51
C VAL A 381 -16.35 -0.90 10.15
N GLN A 382 -16.26 -0.77 11.46
CA GLN A 382 -15.27 -1.44 12.31
C GLN A 382 -15.88 -2.72 12.89
N MET A 383 -15.19 -3.83 12.77
CA MET A 383 -15.64 -5.14 13.22
C MET A 383 -14.54 -5.86 14.00
N ALA A 384 -14.92 -6.76 14.89
CA ALA A 384 -13.96 -7.68 15.51
C ALA A 384 -13.40 -8.66 14.48
N THR A 385 -12.09 -8.96 14.52
CA THR A 385 -11.41 -9.79 13.53
C THR A 385 -11.98 -11.22 13.46
N THR A 386 -12.13 -11.91 14.58
CA THR A 386 -12.53 -13.33 14.61
C THR A 386 -13.99 -13.57 14.27
N THR A 387 -14.88 -12.68 14.69
CA THR A 387 -16.35 -12.90 14.63
C THR A 387 -17.06 -12.03 13.62
N LEU A 388 -16.38 -11.02 13.07
CA LEU A 388 -16.96 -9.92 12.31
C LEU A 388 -18.13 -9.22 13.03
N THR A 389 -18.14 -9.26 14.36
CA THR A 389 -19.12 -8.52 15.16
C THR A 389 -18.83 -7.03 15.02
N GLU A 390 -19.85 -6.26 14.65
CA GLU A 390 -19.75 -4.81 14.47
C GLU A 390 -19.44 -4.12 15.80
N LYS A 391 -18.43 -3.25 15.79
CA LYS A 391 -18.03 -2.38 16.90
C LYS A 391 -18.47 -0.94 16.68
N ALA A 392 -18.42 -0.47 15.43
CA ALA A 392 -18.85 0.86 15.03
C ALA A 392 -19.25 0.89 13.56
N ARG A 393 -20.22 1.74 13.22
CA ARG A 393 -20.68 2.04 11.86
C ARG A 393 -20.82 3.54 11.72
N ILE A 394 -19.97 4.12 10.86
CA ILE A 394 -19.85 5.58 10.75
C ILE A 394 -20.19 6.00 9.32
N ASN A 395 -21.19 6.87 9.20
CA ASN A 395 -21.51 7.54 7.94
C ASN A 395 -20.38 8.48 7.53
N ILE A 396 -19.93 8.36 6.29
CA ILE A 396 -18.89 9.20 5.67
C ILE A 396 -19.41 9.91 4.41
N GLY A 397 -20.66 10.29 4.43
CA GLY A 397 -21.31 11.12 3.42
C GLY A 397 -22.30 10.40 2.53
N GLN A 398 -22.61 11.01 1.39
CA GLN A 398 -23.55 10.48 0.42
C GLN A 398 -22.94 9.28 -0.33
N GLY A 399 -23.65 8.18 -0.40
CA GLY A 399 -23.23 6.97 -1.10
C GLY A 399 -23.75 6.87 -2.53
N SER A 400 -23.48 5.73 -3.15
CA SER A 400 -23.98 5.38 -4.48
C SER A 400 -25.50 5.24 -4.51
N ASN A 401 -26.10 5.58 -5.66
CA ASN A 401 -27.51 5.37 -5.94
C ASN A 401 -27.71 4.83 -7.36
N SER A 402 -28.97 4.65 -7.80
CA SER A 402 -29.28 4.10 -9.13
C SER A 402 -28.75 4.91 -10.32
N GLY A 403 -28.44 6.17 -10.13
CA GLY A 403 -27.93 7.08 -11.18
C GLY A 403 -26.50 7.56 -10.95
N THR A 404 -25.91 7.33 -9.78
CA THR A 404 -24.59 7.85 -9.44
C THR A 404 -23.76 6.79 -8.71
N THR A 405 -22.61 6.45 -9.28
CA THR A 405 -21.63 5.56 -8.64
C THR A 405 -20.60 6.37 -7.90
N VAL A 406 -20.44 6.11 -6.62
CA VAL A 406 -19.36 6.64 -5.76
C VAL A 406 -18.33 5.53 -5.59
N ASN A 407 -17.08 5.79 -5.95
CA ASN A 407 -15.97 4.89 -5.74
C ASN A 407 -15.19 5.37 -4.52
N LEU A 408 -15.14 4.55 -3.48
CA LEU A 408 -14.40 4.81 -2.26
C LEU A 408 -13.25 3.81 -2.13
N TYR A 409 -12.13 4.31 -1.67
CA TYR A 409 -10.91 3.56 -1.43
C TYR A 409 -10.56 3.62 0.05
N ASP A 410 -9.55 2.86 0.45
CA ASP A 410 -9.17 2.76 1.84
C ASP A 410 -8.61 4.08 2.38
N GLY A 411 -8.77 4.20 3.71
CA GLY A 411 -8.09 5.16 4.54
C GLY A 411 -6.76 4.65 5.08
N ASP A 412 -6.18 5.40 6.01
CA ASP A 412 -5.04 4.96 6.80
C ASP A 412 -5.12 5.55 8.22
N PHE A 413 -4.42 4.88 9.18
CA PHE A 413 -4.43 5.27 10.59
C PHE A 413 -3.28 6.22 10.90
N ASP A 414 -3.49 7.17 11.83
CA ASP A 414 -2.36 7.87 12.47
C ASP A 414 -1.59 6.94 13.41
N ASN A 415 -0.41 7.37 13.83
CA ASN A 415 0.44 6.57 14.72
C ASN A 415 -0.14 6.40 16.14
N ASN A 416 -1.14 7.21 16.50
CA ASN A 416 -1.79 7.17 17.81
C ASN A 416 -3.02 6.27 17.87
N PHE A 417 -3.42 5.63 16.77
CA PHE A 417 -4.67 4.86 16.66
C PHE A 417 -4.84 3.78 17.73
N THR A 418 -3.75 3.26 18.28
CA THR A 418 -3.77 2.25 19.35
C THR A 418 -3.84 2.84 20.75
N THR A 419 -3.71 4.16 20.88
CA THR A 419 -3.83 4.86 22.16
C THR A 419 -5.31 5.17 22.41
N PRO A 420 -5.96 4.55 23.41
CA PRO A 420 -7.39 4.76 23.64
C PRO A 420 -7.75 6.24 23.77
N GLY A 421 -8.70 6.69 22.95
CA GLY A 421 -9.20 8.06 22.97
C GLY A 421 -8.34 9.12 22.30
N SER A 422 -7.30 8.76 21.54
CA SER A 422 -6.41 9.74 20.91
C SER A 422 -6.05 9.47 19.44
N GLY A 423 -6.30 8.29 18.92
CA GLY A 423 -5.97 7.96 17.53
C GLY A 423 -7.11 8.25 16.55
N HIS A 424 -6.76 8.25 15.26
CA HIS A 424 -7.71 8.53 14.18
C HIS A 424 -7.51 7.58 13.00
N LEU A 425 -8.59 7.41 12.24
CA LEU A 425 -8.59 6.87 10.89
C LEU A 425 -8.94 7.99 9.91
N LEU A 426 -8.03 8.34 9.01
CA LEU A 426 -8.34 9.25 7.91
C LEU A 426 -8.92 8.47 6.74
N VAL A 427 -10.11 8.87 6.29
CA VAL A 427 -10.76 8.32 5.09
C VAL A 427 -11.22 9.44 4.17
N CYS A 428 -11.27 9.17 2.87
CA CYS A 428 -11.94 10.05 1.93
C CYS A 428 -13.30 9.44 1.55
N GLY A 429 -14.35 10.02 2.11
CA GLY A 429 -15.74 9.78 1.74
C GLY A 429 -16.25 10.86 0.80
N THR A 430 -17.48 11.29 1.05
CA THR A 430 -18.16 12.35 0.30
C THR A 430 -18.78 13.38 1.27
N ALA A 431 -19.20 14.52 0.74
CA ALA A 431 -19.96 15.48 1.51
C ALA A 431 -21.33 14.90 1.94
N ALA A 432 -21.89 15.41 3.02
CA ALA A 432 -23.12 14.87 3.61
C ALA A 432 -24.35 14.93 2.66
N ALA A 433 -24.41 15.91 1.76
CA ALA A 433 -25.54 16.14 0.86
C ALA A 433 -25.17 16.09 -0.64
N SER A 434 -23.95 15.63 -0.96
CA SER A 434 -23.48 15.53 -2.36
C SER A 434 -22.36 14.50 -2.49
N THR A 435 -22.07 14.09 -3.71
CA THR A 435 -20.97 13.15 -4.00
C THR A 435 -19.61 13.83 -4.17
N ILE A 436 -19.49 15.11 -3.77
CA ILE A 436 -18.22 15.82 -3.72
C ILE A 436 -17.28 15.13 -2.72
N PRO A 437 -16.04 14.78 -3.08
CA PRO A 437 -15.10 14.20 -2.15
C PRO A 437 -14.85 15.03 -0.90
N ALA A 438 -14.89 14.38 0.25
CA ALA A 438 -14.63 14.99 1.54
C ALA A 438 -13.85 14.03 2.45
N THR A 439 -12.83 14.53 3.14
CA THR A 439 -12.08 13.76 4.12
C THR A 439 -12.72 13.80 5.49
N TYR A 440 -12.59 12.69 6.20
CA TYR A 440 -13.02 12.50 7.58
C TYR A 440 -11.85 11.99 8.40
N MET A 441 -11.46 12.73 9.43
CA MET A 441 -10.51 12.30 10.44
C MET A 441 -11.31 11.67 11.59
N LEU A 442 -11.59 10.39 11.51
CA LEU A 442 -12.47 9.65 12.42
C LEU A 442 -11.74 9.30 13.71
N PRO A 443 -12.10 9.86 14.88
CA PRO A 443 -11.43 9.57 16.13
C PRO A 443 -11.85 8.22 16.72
N PHE A 444 -10.95 7.59 17.47
CA PHE A 444 -11.22 6.45 18.32
C PHE A 444 -11.59 6.92 19.73
N ASN A 445 -12.66 6.38 20.29
CA ASN A 445 -13.03 6.63 21.69
C ASN A 445 -12.15 5.81 22.66
N SER A 446 -12.37 6.01 23.96
CA SER A 446 -11.63 5.29 25.03
C SER A 446 -11.80 3.77 25.01
N SER A 447 -12.78 3.24 24.29
CA SER A 447 -12.99 1.80 24.07
C SER A 447 -12.35 1.29 22.78
N GLY A 448 -11.64 2.15 22.03
CA GLY A 448 -11.03 1.82 20.75
C GLY A 448 -12.01 1.67 19.58
N ASN A 449 -13.21 2.24 19.71
CA ASN A 449 -14.21 2.23 18.65
C ASN A 449 -14.24 3.57 17.92
N LEU A 450 -14.40 3.51 16.60
CA LEU A 450 -14.57 4.70 15.75
C LEU A 450 -15.77 5.54 16.18
N THR A 451 -15.63 6.85 16.06
CA THR A 451 -16.70 7.82 16.22
C THR A 451 -16.75 8.76 15.02
N SER A 452 -17.87 9.49 14.88
CA SER A 452 -18.08 10.39 13.74
C SER A 452 -17.18 11.62 13.79
N ALA A 453 -16.87 12.17 12.62
CA ALA A 453 -16.15 13.43 12.42
C ALA A 453 -16.89 14.32 11.43
N THR A 454 -16.56 15.61 11.43
CA THR A 454 -17.06 16.56 10.44
C THR A 454 -16.31 16.39 9.12
N PRO A 455 -17.01 16.36 7.96
CA PRO A 455 -16.36 16.30 6.65
C PRO A 455 -15.61 17.60 6.32
N ASN A 456 -14.47 17.45 5.63
CA ASN A 456 -13.75 18.54 5.02
C ASN A 456 -13.73 18.32 3.49
N ASN A 457 -14.43 19.15 2.73
CA ASN A 457 -14.51 19.04 1.28
C ASN A 457 -13.13 19.29 0.66
N VAL A 458 -12.70 18.39 -0.24
CA VAL A 458 -11.39 18.46 -0.90
C VAL A 458 -11.48 18.68 -2.41
N SER A 459 -12.69 18.85 -2.91
CA SER A 459 -13.00 19.19 -4.30
C SER A 459 -14.26 20.04 -4.37
N THR A 460 -14.53 20.62 -5.53
CA THR A 460 -15.78 21.32 -5.85
C THR A 460 -16.65 20.55 -6.86
N SER A 461 -16.20 19.39 -7.32
CA SER A 461 -16.87 18.59 -8.36
C SER A 461 -17.48 17.30 -7.83
N ASN A 462 -18.75 17.06 -8.14
CA ASN A 462 -19.42 15.78 -7.90
C ASN A 462 -18.84 14.60 -8.75
N ALA A 463 -18.11 14.91 -9.81
CA ALA A 463 -17.46 13.88 -10.64
C ALA A 463 -16.05 13.54 -10.16
N ALA A 464 -15.51 14.29 -9.18
CA ALA A 464 -14.23 14.00 -8.56
C ALA A 464 -14.32 12.75 -7.65
N ARG A 465 -13.18 12.12 -7.44
CA ARG A 465 -13.00 11.02 -6.48
C ARG A 465 -11.62 11.11 -5.84
N CYS A 466 -11.47 10.58 -4.63
CA CYS A 466 -10.18 10.40 -4.00
C CYS A 466 -9.52 9.08 -4.44
N GLY A 467 -8.19 9.05 -4.48
CA GLY A 467 -7.40 7.83 -4.40
C GLY A 467 -7.32 7.32 -2.96
N PRO A 468 -6.73 6.13 -2.75
CA PRO A 468 -6.48 5.61 -1.41
C PRO A 468 -5.54 6.53 -0.62
N VAL A 469 -5.70 6.52 0.70
CA VAL A 469 -4.83 7.27 1.62
C VAL A 469 -3.61 6.42 1.97
N THR A 470 -2.46 7.07 2.08
CA THR A 470 -1.22 6.46 2.60
C THR A 470 -0.69 7.33 3.73
N GLU A 471 -0.46 6.73 4.88
CA GLU A 471 0.14 7.40 6.04
C GLU A 471 1.62 7.05 6.16
N PHE A 472 2.37 7.99 6.71
CA PHE A 472 3.74 7.82 7.11
C PHE A 472 4.02 8.60 8.41
N PHE A 473 4.49 7.91 9.45
CA PHE A 473 4.91 8.52 10.71
C PHE A 473 6.41 8.81 10.71
N ASN A 474 6.77 10.08 10.92
CA ASN A 474 8.16 10.48 11.14
C ASN A 474 8.39 10.88 12.60
N GLN A 475 9.11 10.04 13.33
CA GLN A 475 9.42 10.25 14.74
C GLN A 475 10.48 11.34 14.99
N ASN A 476 11.19 11.81 13.96
CA ASN A 476 12.26 12.79 14.08
C ASN A 476 11.74 14.23 13.98
N ILE A 477 10.48 14.44 13.58
CA ILE A 477 9.88 15.77 13.41
C ILE A 477 8.93 16.07 14.57
N GLY A 478 9.19 17.18 15.25
CA GLY A 478 8.45 17.58 16.45
C GLY A 478 8.82 16.78 17.69
N ALA A 479 8.25 17.17 18.84
CA ALA A 479 8.54 16.55 20.14
C ALA A 479 7.96 15.13 20.27
N SER A 480 6.89 14.82 19.54
CA SER A 480 6.14 13.54 19.60
C SER A 480 6.16 12.78 18.29
N GLY A 481 6.90 13.25 17.29
CA GLY A 481 6.78 12.77 15.92
C GLY A 481 5.65 13.48 15.15
N THR A 482 5.58 13.22 13.84
CA THR A 482 4.56 13.81 12.97
C THR A 482 4.00 12.74 12.05
N ASP A 483 2.66 12.62 12.01
CA ASP A 483 1.93 11.82 11.05
C ASP A 483 1.71 12.60 9.77
N PHE A 484 2.11 12.02 8.65
CA PHE A 484 1.87 12.54 7.32
C PHE A 484 0.87 11.64 6.60
N PHE A 485 -0.16 12.23 6.01
CA PHE A 485 -1.08 11.53 5.14
C PHE A 485 -1.00 12.09 3.73
N PHE A 486 -1.06 11.20 2.73
CA PHE A 486 -1.05 11.55 1.32
C PHE A 486 -2.20 10.86 0.60
N TRP A 487 -2.90 11.59 -0.26
CA TRP A 487 -3.90 11.04 -1.17
C TRP A 487 -4.06 11.93 -2.39
N SER A 488 -4.73 11.43 -3.41
CA SER A 488 -5.04 12.22 -4.61
C SER A 488 -6.52 12.52 -4.72
N VAL A 489 -6.83 13.58 -5.45
CA VAL A 489 -8.18 13.91 -5.92
C VAL A 489 -8.14 14.08 -7.42
N THR A 490 -9.10 13.48 -8.15
CA THR A 490 -9.02 13.36 -9.61
C THR A 490 -9.28 14.64 -10.38
N GLN A 491 -10.02 15.59 -9.82
CA GLN A 491 -10.33 16.89 -10.47
C GLN A 491 -10.88 17.91 -9.49
N ALA A 492 -10.89 19.16 -9.95
CA ALA A 492 -11.47 20.30 -9.24
C ALA A 492 -10.94 20.45 -7.79
N CYS A 493 -9.66 20.15 -7.61
CA CYS A 493 -8.93 20.58 -6.42
C CYS A 493 -8.87 22.11 -6.37
N ASN A 494 -8.28 22.66 -5.35
CA ASN A 494 -8.18 24.08 -5.01
C ASN A 494 -8.02 25.09 -6.17
N ASP A 495 -7.65 24.65 -7.37
CA ASP A 495 -7.49 25.46 -8.57
C ASP A 495 -8.59 25.30 -9.64
N GLY A 496 -9.61 24.51 -9.35
CA GLY A 496 -10.88 24.49 -10.10
C GLY A 496 -10.97 23.55 -11.30
N THR A 497 -9.90 22.96 -11.85
CA THR A 497 -10.00 22.10 -13.05
C THR A 497 -9.24 20.78 -12.96
N ASN A 498 -8.04 20.79 -12.41
CA ASN A 498 -7.16 19.61 -12.40
C ASN A 498 -7.34 18.76 -11.14
N GLY A 499 -6.86 17.53 -11.20
CA GLY A 499 -6.60 16.74 -10.02
C GLY A 499 -5.35 17.23 -9.28
N CYS A 500 -5.13 16.74 -8.08
CA CYS A 500 -3.98 17.11 -7.25
C CYS A 500 -3.59 16.00 -6.28
N ILE A 501 -2.41 16.17 -5.66
CA ILE A 501 -1.99 15.45 -4.48
C ILE A 501 -2.25 16.33 -3.26
N LEU A 502 -2.88 15.77 -2.26
CA LEU A 502 -3.14 16.41 -0.98
C LEU A 502 -2.27 15.77 0.11
N SER A 503 -1.88 16.57 1.09
CA SER A 503 -1.15 16.09 2.27
C SER A 503 -1.69 16.72 3.55
N LEU A 504 -1.60 15.97 4.65
CA LEU A 504 -1.81 16.47 6.02
C LEU A 504 -0.57 16.15 6.85
N ALA A 505 -0.22 17.04 7.77
CA ALA A 505 0.77 16.80 8.81
C ALA A 505 0.11 17.04 10.16
N ASN A 506 -0.02 16.03 11.01
CA ASN A 506 -0.77 16.09 12.28
C ASN A 506 -2.15 16.75 12.14
N GLY A 507 -2.89 16.43 11.06
CA GLY A 507 -4.21 16.99 10.80
C GLY A 507 -4.22 18.40 10.18
N VAL A 508 -3.07 19.02 9.92
CA VAL A 508 -2.96 20.33 9.26
C VAL A 508 -2.68 20.13 7.76
N ALA A 509 -3.46 20.79 6.91
CA ALA A 509 -3.31 20.69 5.46
C ALA A 509 -1.99 21.30 4.97
N GLY A 510 -1.39 20.67 3.96
CA GLY A 510 -0.21 21.16 3.28
C GLY A 510 -0.42 22.50 2.58
N PRO A 511 0.63 23.35 2.45
CA PRO A 511 0.51 24.70 1.88
C PRO A 511 0.26 24.68 0.37
N ASN A 512 0.58 23.59 -0.30
CA ASN A 512 0.36 23.41 -1.72
C ASN A 512 -0.22 22.03 -2.02
N SER A 513 -0.99 22.00 -3.09
CA SER A 513 -1.55 20.76 -3.64
C SER A 513 -1.04 20.66 -5.08
N PRO A 514 0.10 19.96 -5.32
CA PRO A 514 0.65 19.82 -6.67
C PRO A 514 -0.40 19.32 -7.64
N LYS A 515 -0.46 19.97 -8.80
CA LYS A 515 -1.42 19.63 -9.85
C LYS A 515 -1.03 18.35 -10.53
N GLU A 516 -1.95 17.38 -10.54
CA GLU A 516 -1.75 16.10 -11.21
C GLU A 516 -2.97 15.79 -12.09
N PHE A 517 -2.74 15.63 -13.37
CA PHE A 517 -3.83 15.40 -14.32
C PHE A 517 -4.59 14.11 -14.01
N GLY A 518 -5.88 14.24 -13.70
CA GLY A 518 -6.75 13.11 -13.34
C GLY A 518 -6.48 12.53 -11.94
N GLY A 519 -5.64 13.17 -11.12
CA GLY A 519 -5.18 12.64 -9.83
C GLY A 519 -4.06 11.61 -9.99
N ALA A 520 -3.91 10.75 -9.01
CA ALA A 520 -2.85 9.74 -8.96
C ALA A 520 -3.37 8.35 -8.64
N SER A 521 -2.57 7.33 -8.96
CA SER A 521 -2.66 5.97 -8.43
C SER A 521 -2.49 5.97 -6.90
N GLY A 522 -2.47 4.80 -6.26
CA GLY A 522 -1.97 4.66 -4.90
C GLY A 522 -0.56 5.24 -4.76
N ILE A 523 -0.27 5.84 -3.63
CA ILE A 523 0.97 6.59 -3.36
C ILE A 523 1.89 5.73 -2.49
N ILE A 524 3.15 5.56 -2.91
CA ILE A 524 4.21 4.95 -2.11
C ILE A 524 5.07 6.05 -1.50
N VAL A 525 5.35 5.95 -0.20
CA VAL A 525 6.21 6.90 0.53
C VAL A 525 7.60 6.31 0.70
N ASP A 526 8.60 7.09 0.36
CA ASP A 526 10.02 6.81 0.60
C ASP A 526 10.56 7.78 1.65
N ASN A 527 11.04 7.25 2.75
CA ASN A 527 11.67 8.04 3.81
C ASN A 527 12.82 7.26 4.46
N ASN A 528 13.70 6.70 3.64
CA ASN A 528 14.78 5.84 4.13
C ASN A 528 16.09 6.59 4.39
N SER A 529 16.20 7.86 4.00
CA SER A 529 17.43 8.63 4.14
C SER A 529 17.11 10.09 4.44
N THR A 530 17.96 10.74 5.22
CA THR A 530 17.92 12.20 5.47
C THR A 530 18.51 13.02 4.32
N SER A 531 18.93 12.38 3.23
CA SER A 531 19.43 13.08 2.03
C SER A 531 18.32 13.79 1.30
N GLY A 532 18.63 14.99 0.78
CA GLY A 532 17.68 15.94 0.19
C GLY A 532 16.93 15.44 -1.03
N GLN A 533 16.49 14.32 -1.25
CA GLN A 533 15.55 13.76 -2.22
C GLN A 533 15.18 12.30 -1.90
N ALA A 534 15.57 11.80 -0.73
CA ALA A 534 15.23 10.46 -0.29
C ALA A 534 14.03 10.46 0.66
N HIS A 535 13.27 11.55 0.70
CA HIS A 535 12.01 11.72 1.41
C HIS A 535 10.95 12.17 0.41
N SER A 536 10.33 11.21 -0.24
CA SER A 536 9.54 11.44 -1.45
C SER A 536 8.33 10.53 -1.52
N ILE A 537 7.40 10.90 -2.39
CA ILE A 537 6.27 10.06 -2.77
C ILE A 537 6.36 9.71 -4.25
N TYR A 538 5.90 8.49 -4.59
CA TYR A 538 5.91 7.96 -5.95
C TYR A 538 4.51 7.49 -6.35
N PHE A 539 4.08 7.82 -7.54
CA PHE A 539 2.79 7.43 -8.10
C PHE A 539 2.78 7.50 -9.63
N SER A 540 1.71 7.12 -10.27
CA SER A 540 1.43 7.47 -11.66
C SER A 540 0.25 8.43 -11.76
N THR A 541 0.28 9.35 -12.75
CA THR A 541 -0.87 10.19 -13.06
C THR A 541 -2.00 9.36 -13.67
N GLU A 542 -3.25 9.75 -13.43
CA GLU A 542 -4.45 9.09 -13.95
C GLU A 542 -5.04 9.78 -15.19
N GLY A 543 -4.64 11.02 -15.44
CA GLY A 543 -4.98 11.80 -16.65
C GLY A 543 -3.76 12.00 -17.56
N SER A 544 -4.02 12.43 -18.80
CA SER A 544 -2.95 12.69 -19.78
C SER A 544 -2.20 14.00 -19.45
N PRO A 545 -0.85 14.01 -19.49
CA PRO A 545 0.02 12.90 -19.85
C PRO A 545 0.09 11.82 -18.75
N LEU A 546 0.20 10.55 -19.15
CA LEU A 546 0.33 9.42 -18.25
C LEU A 546 1.78 9.23 -17.86
N ASN A 547 2.14 9.65 -16.67
CA ASN A 547 3.52 9.71 -16.19
C ASN A 547 3.71 8.96 -14.87
N ALA A 548 4.90 8.40 -14.69
CA ALA A 548 5.46 8.12 -13.37
C ALA A 548 5.98 9.43 -12.78
N VAL A 549 5.65 9.72 -11.55
CA VAL A 549 5.97 10.99 -10.88
C VAL A 549 6.63 10.71 -9.54
N LYS A 550 7.63 11.54 -9.23
CA LYS A 550 8.21 11.68 -7.90
C LYS A 550 8.04 13.10 -7.42
N LEU A 551 7.51 13.26 -6.21
CA LEU A 551 7.50 14.54 -5.49
C LEU A 551 8.34 14.38 -4.23
N THR A 552 9.28 15.28 -4.01
CA THR A 552 9.96 15.40 -2.71
C THR A 552 9.09 16.23 -1.78
N GLN A 553 8.98 15.77 -0.55
CA GLN A 553 8.22 16.41 0.51
C GLN A 553 9.21 17.04 1.50
N ASP A 554 9.13 18.35 1.69
CA ASP A 554 9.87 18.99 2.77
C ASP A 554 9.40 18.39 4.12
N LEU A 555 10.31 18.21 5.06
CA LEU A 555 10.02 17.71 6.42
C LEU A 555 9.64 16.22 6.55
N LEU A 556 9.82 15.37 5.54
CA LEU A 556 9.74 13.92 5.76
C LEU A 556 11.01 13.34 6.39
N ASN A 557 12.11 14.09 6.45
CA ASN A 557 13.43 13.61 6.94
C ASN A 557 13.65 13.76 8.45
#